data_05aacbd6d66722ec78da5e91c22f4676
#
_entry.id   05aacbd6d66722ec78da5e91c22f4676
#
_cell.length_a   1.000
_cell.length_b   1.000
_cell.length_c   1.000
_cell.angle_alpha   90.00
_cell.angle_beta   90.00
_cell.angle_gamma   90.00
#
_symmetry.space_group_name_H-M   'P 1'
#
loop_
_entity.id
_entity.type
_entity.pdbx_description
1 polymer ?
#
loop_
_entity_poly.entity_id
_entity_poly.type
_entity_poly.pdbx_seq_one_letter_code
_entity_poly.pdbx_strand_id
1 'polypeptide(L)'
;NQLALADCEFVLKLLPSQCTKQNVQDAISCAKDCSLVVALGGASICDIAKIVATTLDLDFILIPSMPSNFGYFTLDSFCQEENVYKKIRTNQAYKILVDENIISKADRKQVINGQKLVLSLYEALFSCQFDNLFYNNKRDLTNLKLQLCKFKDNYEYLQSDTDDSKLVLMDILIELAKATEDMDSINVFDFAFCLKTKSNLPFGTLCLLASKILANLYKQTFEIKNIYKFSLPNFDVIDQNLSSLNINKKSVNFTPLKSMFDNSVYKKINAIKNQCLALCENLENQLSNFSLPADKSELQLDDVCKVMNIAPLVYSCSPLVNMIYGIGLLNIC
;
A
#
# COMPACT_ATOMS: atom_id res chain seq x y z
N ASN A 1 -22.48 -21.28 -17.33
CA ASN A 1 -23.49 -21.35 -18.38
C ASN A 1 -24.80 -20.60 -18.10
N GLN A 2 -24.92 -19.94 -16.92
CA GLN A 2 -26.10 -19.09 -16.66
C GLN A 2 -26.12 -17.83 -17.54
N LEU A 3 -24.96 -17.27 -17.90
CA LEU A 3 -24.88 -16.15 -18.85
C LEU A 3 -25.36 -16.53 -20.25
N ALA A 4 -25.06 -17.74 -20.73
CA ALA A 4 -25.56 -18.24 -21.99
C ALA A 4 -27.08 -18.49 -21.97
N LEU A 5 -27.64 -18.85 -20.81
CA LEU A 5 -29.10 -18.99 -20.64
C LEU A 5 -29.81 -17.64 -20.60
N ALA A 6 -29.08 -16.53 -20.37
CA ALA A 6 -29.60 -15.17 -20.36
C ALA A 6 -29.42 -14.44 -21.72
N ASP A 7 -29.06 -15.16 -22.78
CA ASP A 7 -28.75 -14.61 -24.13
C ASP A 7 -27.65 -13.52 -24.10
N CYS A 8 -26.73 -13.62 -23.15
CA CYS A 8 -25.59 -12.70 -23.07
C CYS A 8 -24.40 -13.26 -23.85
N GLU A 9 -23.94 -12.51 -24.84
CA GLU A 9 -22.64 -12.78 -25.47
C GLU A 9 -21.52 -12.39 -24.49
N PHE A 10 -20.54 -13.28 -24.31
CA PHE A 10 -19.41 -12.98 -23.43
C PHE A 10 -18.10 -13.53 -23.96
N VAL A 11 -17.01 -12.84 -23.63
CA VAL A 11 -15.63 -13.29 -23.85
C VAL A 11 -15.01 -13.57 -22.49
N LEU A 12 -14.54 -14.81 -22.27
CA LEU A 12 -13.83 -15.18 -21.05
C LEU A 12 -12.32 -15.07 -21.26
N LYS A 13 -11.66 -14.24 -20.43
CA LYS A 13 -10.20 -14.11 -20.41
C LYS A 13 -9.65 -14.53 -19.06
N LEU A 14 -8.80 -15.55 -19.05
CA LEU A 14 -8.00 -15.89 -17.86
C LEU A 14 -6.75 -15.05 -17.87
N LEU A 15 -6.45 -14.40 -16.74
CA LEU A 15 -5.32 -13.50 -16.58
C LEU A 15 -4.36 -14.03 -15.52
N PRO A 16 -3.04 -13.78 -15.68
CA PRO A 16 -2.06 -14.01 -14.62
C PRO A 16 -2.35 -13.17 -13.38
N SER A 17 -1.85 -13.60 -12.21
CA SER A 17 -2.07 -12.95 -10.92
C SER A 17 -1.26 -11.66 -10.72
N GLN A 18 -0.81 -11.01 -11.80
CA GLN A 18 -0.02 -9.77 -11.75
C GLN A 18 -0.62 -8.72 -12.66
N CYS A 19 -0.84 -7.52 -12.14
CA CYS A 19 -1.24 -6.36 -12.93
C CYS A 19 0.01 -5.73 -13.56
N THR A 20 0.35 -6.18 -14.77
CA THR A 20 1.42 -5.63 -15.58
C THR A 20 0.86 -4.87 -16.78
N LYS A 21 1.63 -3.94 -17.34
CA LYS A 21 1.24 -3.22 -18.55
C LYS A 21 0.85 -4.16 -19.70
N GLN A 22 1.58 -5.26 -19.87
CA GLN A 22 1.28 -6.26 -20.91
C GLN A 22 -0.08 -6.92 -20.66
N ASN A 23 -0.35 -7.40 -19.43
CA ASN A 23 -1.62 -8.04 -19.09
C ASN A 23 -2.81 -7.09 -19.25
N VAL A 24 -2.62 -5.79 -18.95
CA VAL A 24 -3.63 -4.76 -19.19
C VAL A 24 -3.87 -4.58 -20.69
N GLN A 25 -2.83 -4.49 -21.52
CA GLN A 25 -2.97 -4.35 -22.97
C GLN A 25 -3.66 -5.56 -23.60
N ASP A 26 -3.31 -6.77 -23.17
CA ASP A 26 -3.95 -8.00 -23.64
C ASP A 26 -5.44 -8.04 -23.27
N ALA A 27 -5.79 -7.56 -22.07
CA ALA A 27 -7.17 -7.49 -21.62
C ALA A 27 -7.96 -6.40 -22.36
N ILE A 28 -7.35 -5.22 -22.62
CA ILE A 28 -7.95 -4.16 -23.45
C ILE A 28 -8.28 -4.71 -24.84
N SER A 29 -7.34 -5.46 -25.44
CA SER A 29 -7.56 -6.04 -26.78
C SER A 29 -8.73 -7.01 -26.84
N CYS A 30 -9.01 -7.72 -25.74
CA CYS A 30 -10.15 -8.63 -25.64
C CYS A 30 -11.49 -7.90 -25.37
N ALA A 31 -11.44 -6.73 -24.74
CA ALA A 31 -12.62 -6.01 -24.27
C ALA A 31 -13.13 -4.92 -25.24
N LYS A 32 -12.47 -4.69 -26.38
CA LYS A 32 -12.76 -3.59 -27.31
C LYS A 32 -14.22 -3.53 -27.79
N ASP A 33 -14.81 -4.69 -28.00
CA ASP A 33 -16.18 -4.81 -28.53
C ASP A 33 -17.20 -5.17 -27.43
N CYS A 34 -16.78 -5.06 -26.16
CA CYS A 34 -17.64 -5.33 -25.01
C CYS A 34 -18.34 -4.04 -24.54
N SER A 35 -19.49 -4.18 -23.92
CA SER A 35 -20.25 -3.09 -23.27
C SER A 35 -20.08 -3.05 -21.75
N LEU A 36 -19.51 -4.12 -21.16
CA LEU A 36 -19.33 -4.27 -19.72
C LEU A 36 -18.11 -5.13 -19.44
N VAL A 37 -17.33 -4.77 -18.42
CA VAL A 37 -16.26 -5.59 -17.88
C VAL A 37 -16.69 -6.21 -16.55
N VAL A 38 -16.56 -7.54 -16.39
CA VAL A 38 -16.80 -8.22 -15.12
C VAL A 38 -15.51 -8.90 -14.68
N ALA A 39 -15.04 -8.60 -13.49
CA ALA A 39 -13.83 -9.20 -12.92
C ALA A 39 -14.16 -10.05 -11.69
N LEU A 40 -13.78 -11.32 -11.73
CA LEU A 40 -13.81 -12.22 -10.59
C LEU A 40 -12.36 -12.56 -10.22
N GLY A 41 -11.91 -12.17 -9.03
CA GLY A 41 -10.54 -12.49 -8.62
C GLY A 41 -9.99 -11.69 -7.46
N GLY A 42 -8.68 -11.81 -7.25
CA GLY A 42 -7.93 -11.03 -6.29
C GLY A 42 -7.63 -9.61 -6.77
N ALA A 43 -6.91 -8.83 -5.95
CA ALA A 43 -6.63 -7.42 -6.20
C ALA A 43 -6.07 -7.13 -7.60
N SER A 44 -5.07 -7.91 -8.05
CA SER A 44 -4.45 -7.68 -9.37
C SER A 44 -5.43 -7.84 -10.54
N ILE A 45 -6.35 -8.79 -10.45
CA ILE A 45 -7.38 -9.00 -11.49
C ILE A 45 -8.36 -7.82 -11.50
N CYS A 46 -8.76 -7.37 -10.31
CA CYS A 46 -9.62 -6.20 -10.17
C CYS A 46 -8.93 -4.92 -10.65
N ASP A 47 -7.63 -4.75 -10.38
CA ASP A 47 -6.85 -3.63 -10.89
C ASP A 47 -6.80 -3.62 -12.42
N ILE A 48 -6.54 -4.77 -13.06
CA ILE A 48 -6.58 -4.89 -14.52
C ILE A 48 -7.95 -4.47 -15.06
N ALA A 49 -9.03 -4.99 -14.48
CA ALA A 49 -10.40 -4.69 -14.94
C ALA A 49 -10.74 -3.20 -14.79
N LYS A 50 -10.38 -2.58 -13.68
CA LYS A 50 -10.56 -1.13 -13.44
C LYS A 50 -9.83 -0.30 -14.50
N ILE A 51 -8.57 -0.64 -14.80
CA ILE A 51 -7.77 0.06 -15.81
C ILE A 51 -8.35 -0.15 -17.21
N VAL A 52 -8.72 -1.39 -17.56
CA VAL A 52 -9.32 -1.72 -18.86
C VAL A 52 -10.61 -0.94 -19.07
N ALA A 53 -11.54 -1.02 -18.12
CA ALA A 53 -12.83 -0.36 -18.21
C ALA A 53 -12.68 1.17 -18.27
N THR A 54 -11.79 1.76 -17.46
CA THR A 54 -11.50 3.19 -17.53
C THR A 54 -10.90 3.60 -18.88
N THR A 55 -10.00 2.78 -19.45
CA THR A 55 -9.35 3.07 -20.72
C THR A 55 -10.33 3.02 -21.90
N LEU A 56 -11.32 2.11 -21.84
CA LEU A 56 -12.32 1.90 -22.88
C LEU A 56 -13.64 2.66 -22.61
N ASP A 57 -13.71 3.41 -21.51
CA ASP A 57 -14.93 4.13 -21.06
C ASP A 57 -16.14 3.19 -20.91
N LEU A 58 -15.92 2.02 -20.28
CA LEU A 58 -16.90 1.00 -20.03
C LEU A 58 -17.32 0.97 -18.56
N ASP A 59 -18.57 0.56 -18.31
CA ASP A 59 -18.98 0.14 -16.98
C ASP A 59 -18.27 -1.14 -16.56
N PHE A 60 -18.07 -1.33 -15.24
CA PHE A 60 -17.49 -2.56 -14.75
C PHE A 60 -18.04 -3.02 -13.40
N ILE A 61 -18.02 -4.33 -13.21
CA ILE A 61 -18.42 -5.01 -11.97
C ILE A 61 -17.23 -5.77 -11.43
N LEU A 62 -16.95 -5.60 -10.14
CA LEU A 62 -15.91 -6.35 -9.44
C LEU A 62 -16.54 -7.39 -8.51
N ILE A 63 -15.96 -8.58 -8.49
CA ILE A 63 -16.32 -9.69 -7.61
C ILE A 63 -15.05 -10.15 -6.90
N PRO A 64 -14.71 -9.54 -5.74
CA PRO A 64 -13.54 -9.95 -4.95
C PRO A 64 -13.64 -11.41 -4.55
N SER A 65 -12.55 -12.17 -4.70
CA SER A 65 -12.53 -13.59 -4.37
C SER A 65 -11.92 -13.90 -3.01
N MET A 66 -11.39 -12.90 -2.30
CA MET A 66 -10.66 -13.11 -1.05
C MET A 66 -10.51 -11.81 -0.24
N PRO A 67 -10.50 -11.87 1.11
CA PRO A 67 -10.31 -10.71 1.99
C PRO A 67 -8.82 -10.41 2.20
N SER A 68 -8.08 -10.18 1.11
CA SER A 68 -6.62 -10.00 1.14
C SER A 68 -6.16 -8.57 0.89
N ASN A 69 -7.08 -7.70 0.43
CA ASN A 69 -6.78 -6.32 0.07
C ASN A 69 -8.07 -5.49 0.12
N PHE A 70 -7.96 -4.18 0.23
CA PHE A 70 -9.09 -3.25 0.10
C PHE A 70 -9.07 -2.43 -1.22
N GLY A 71 -8.05 -2.58 -2.05
CA GLY A 71 -7.94 -1.92 -3.35
C GLY A 71 -9.12 -2.18 -4.30
N TYR A 72 -9.92 -3.22 -4.03
CA TYR A 72 -11.20 -3.46 -4.72
C TYR A 72 -12.18 -2.28 -4.62
N PHE A 73 -12.15 -1.58 -3.49
CA PHE A 73 -13.11 -0.55 -3.11
C PHE A 73 -12.58 0.88 -3.28
N THR A 74 -11.34 1.03 -3.76
CA THR A 74 -10.73 2.35 -4.04
C THR A 74 -10.80 2.70 -5.51
N LEU A 75 -10.65 3.98 -5.83
CA LEU A 75 -10.53 4.45 -7.22
C LEU A 75 -9.11 4.29 -7.78
N ASP A 76 -8.15 3.89 -6.95
CA ASP A 76 -6.78 3.69 -7.38
C ASP A 76 -6.53 2.24 -7.78
N SER A 77 -5.71 2.05 -8.80
CA SER A 77 -5.17 0.77 -9.25
C SER A 77 -3.68 0.86 -9.40
N PHE A 78 -2.99 -0.27 -9.24
CA PHE A 78 -1.54 -0.32 -9.33
C PHE A 78 -1.11 -1.26 -10.46
N CYS A 79 -0.40 -0.71 -11.43
CA CYS A 79 0.10 -1.45 -12.60
C CYS A 79 1.62 -1.41 -12.64
N GLN A 80 2.25 -2.58 -12.79
CA GLN A 80 3.68 -2.69 -12.93
C GLN A 80 4.12 -2.31 -14.36
N GLU A 81 5.01 -1.33 -14.46
CA GLU A 81 5.68 -0.92 -15.68
C GLU A 81 7.16 -0.68 -15.37
N GLU A 82 8.08 -1.31 -16.12
CA GLU A 82 9.54 -1.14 -15.96
C GLU A 82 10.03 -1.30 -14.50
N ASN A 83 9.53 -2.32 -13.80
CA ASN A 83 9.82 -2.62 -12.38
C ASN A 83 9.37 -1.53 -11.38
N VAL A 84 8.47 -0.64 -11.77
CA VAL A 84 7.82 0.31 -10.88
C VAL A 84 6.32 0.08 -10.91
N TYR A 85 5.68 0.12 -9.76
CA TYR A 85 4.22 0.10 -9.67
C TYR A 85 3.70 1.53 -9.80
N LYS A 86 2.99 1.80 -10.88
CA LYS A 86 2.36 3.10 -11.13
C LYS A 86 0.94 3.10 -10.56
N LYS A 87 0.64 4.13 -9.79
CA LYS A 87 -0.71 4.44 -9.34
C LYS A 87 -1.49 5.04 -10.51
N ILE A 88 -2.62 4.44 -10.83
CA ILE A 88 -3.52 4.86 -11.91
C ILE A 88 -4.87 5.15 -11.30
N ARG A 89 -5.35 6.39 -11.43
CA ARG A 89 -6.72 6.75 -11.02
C ARG A 89 -7.71 6.21 -12.04
N THR A 90 -8.70 5.45 -11.59
CA THR A 90 -9.69 4.77 -12.42
C THR A 90 -11.10 5.31 -12.14
N ASN A 91 -12.05 4.97 -13.02
CA ASN A 91 -13.45 5.25 -12.81
C ASN A 91 -13.99 4.44 -11.61
N GLN A 92 -15.14 4.86 -11.09
CA GLN A 92 -15.83 4.12 -10.04
C GLN A 92 -16.48 2.86 -10.64
N ALA A 93 -16.40 1.76 -9.92
CA ALA A 93 -17.14 0.54 -10.31
C ALA A 93 -18.65 0.80 -10.32
N TYR A 94 -19.33 0.36 -11.38
CA TYR A 94 -20.79 0.33 -11.40
C TYR A 94 -21.33 -0.47 -10.22
N LYS A 95 -20.70 -1.61 -9.90
CA LYS A 95 -21.06 -2.45 -8.77
C LYS A 95 -19.86 -3.26 -8.26
N ILE A 96 -19.80 -3.46 -6.94
CA ILE A 96 -18.90 -4.43 -6.32
C ILE A 96 -19.76 -5.46 -5.59
N LEU A 97 -19.61 -6.73 -5.97
CA LEU A 97 -20.38 -7.84 -5.43
C LEU A 97 -19.49 -8.66 -4.48
N VAL A 98 -19.75 -8.60 -3.21
CA VAL A 98 -19.11 -9.47 -2.21
C VAL A 98 -20.02 -10.69 -2.02
N ASP A 99 -19.61 -11.83 -2.58
CA ASP A 99 -20.35 -13.09 -2.46
C ASP A 99 -19.75 -13.91 -1.29
N GLU A 100 -20.59 -14.18 -0.30
CA GLU A 100 -20.20 -14.91 0.92
C GLU A 100 -19.66 -16.31 0.58
N ASN A 101 -20.27 -17.01 -0.40
CA ASN A 101 -19.83 -18.33 -0.82
C ASN A 101 -18.47 -18.32 -1.54
N ILE A 102 -18.09 -17.21 -2.12
CA ILE A 102 -16.77 -17.02 -2.74
C ILE A 102 -15.75 -16.67 -1.67
N ILE A 103 -16.06 -15.70 -0.79
CA ILE A 103 -15.16 -15.24 0.27
C ILE A 103 -14.87 -16.35 1.28
N SER A 104 -15.87 -17.16 1.65
CA SER A 104 -15.70 -18.29 2.58
C SER A 104 -14.67 -19.33 2.11
N LYS A 105 -14.49 -19.47 0.79
CA LYS A 105 -13.51 -20.37 0.19
C LYS A 105 -12.10 -19.77 0.07
N ALA A 106 -11.88 -18.55 0.55
CA ALA A 106 -10.56 -17.93 0.50
C ALA A 106 -9.54 -18.75 1.30
N ASP A 107 -8.36 -18.94 0.70
CA ASP A 107 -7.23 -19.63 1.33
C ASP A 107 -6.77 -18.87 2.57
N ARG A 108 -6.46 -19.60 3.65
CA ARG A 108 -5.91 -19.07 4.90
C ARG A 108 -4.74 -18.11 4.70
N LYS A 109 -3.86 -18.37 3.73
CA LYS A 109 -2.72 -17.50 3.42
C LYS A 109 -3.18 -16.11 2.94
N GLN A 110 -4.27 -16.05 2.18
CA GLN A 110 -4.83 -14.79 1.70
C GLN A 110 -5.53 -14.02 2.82
N VAL A 111 -6.19 -14.73 3.72
CA VAL A 111 -6.79 -14.13 4.94
C VAL A 111 -5.69 -13.50 5.80
N ILE A 112 -4.61 -14.24 6.07
CA ILE A 112 -3.45 -13.73 6.82
C ILE A 112 -2.81 -12.52 6.10
N ASN A 113 -2.74 -12.55 4.78
CA ASN A 113 -2.25 -11.42 4.00
C ASN A 113 -3.12 -10.16 4.21
N GLY A 114 -4.44 -10.31 4.22
CA GLY A 114 -5.37 -9.21 4.55
C GLY A 114 -5.18 -8.68 5.98
N GLN A 115 -5.01 -9.56 6.95
CA GLN A 115 -4.74 -9.17 8.35
C GLN A 115 -3.43 -8.39 8.47
N LYS A 116 -2.36 -8.83 7.79
CA LYS A 116 -1.07 -8.13 7.76
C LYS A 116 -1.19 -6.76 7.10
N LEU A 117 -2.01 -6.64 6.05
CA LEU A 117 -2.29 -5.37 5.41
C LEU A 117 -2.98 -4.40 6.39
N VAL A 118 -4.02 -4.86 7.11
CA VAL A 118 -4.70 -4.03 8.13
C VAL A 118 -3.72 -3.57 9.20
N LEU A 119 -2.86 -4.46 9.72
CA LEU A 119 -1.84 -4.09 10.71
C LEU A 119 -0.87 -3.03 10.20
N SER A 120 -0.51 -3.08 8.94
CA SER A 120 0.41 -2.09 8.36
C SER A 120 -0.18 -0.67 8.37
N LEU A 121 -1.51 -0.52 8.41
CA LEU A 121 -2.18 0.78 8.42
C LEU A 121 -2.06 1.54 9.77
N TYR A 122 -1.55 0.91 10.82
CA TYR A 122 -1.13 1.68 12.01
C TYR A 122 0.00 2.67 11.67
N GLU A 123 0.88 2.34 10.71
CA GLU A 123 1.85 3.30 10.19
C GLU A 123 1.17 4.45 9.43
N ALA A 124 0.18 4.16 8.60
CA ALA A 124 -0.57 5.21 7.91
C ALA A 124 -1.29 6.14 8.90
N LEU A 125 -1.84 5.59 9.98
CA LEU A 125 -2.41 6.39 11.07
C LEU A 125 -1.35 7.28 11.72
N PHE A 126 -0.17 6.73 12.02
CA PHE A 126 0.96 7.49 12.57
C PHE A 126 1.36 8.63 11.64
N SER A 127 1.55 8.36 10.35
CA SER A 127 1.94 9.35 9.34
C SER A 127 0.93 10.49 9.24
N CYS A 128 -0.38 10.18 9.25
CA CYS A 128 -1.42 11.20 9.27
C CYS A 128 -1.45 12.02 10.58
N GLN A 129 -1.17 11.39 11.72
CA GLN A 129 -1.04 12.10 12.99
C GLN A 129 0.17 13.04 12.99
N PHE A 130 1.31 12.59 12.43
CA PHE A 130 2.47 13.44 12.23
C PHE A 130 2.13 14.63 11.32
N ASP A 131 1.48 14.42 10.20
CA ASP A 131 1.08 15.49 9.27
C ASP A 131 0.14 16.49 9.95
N ASN A 132 -0.80 16.03 10.77
CA ASN A 132 -1.65 16.91 11.55
C ASN A 132 -0.86 17.80 12.52
N LEU A 133 0.18 17.25 13.18
CA LEU A 133 1.07 18.01 14.06
C LEU A 133 1.99 18.95 13.26
N PHE A 134 2.60 18.44 12.19
CA PHE A 134 3.60 19.16 11.42
C PHE A 134 3.00 20.30 10.59
N TYR A 135 1.86 20.08 9.94
CA TYR A 135 1.19 21.11 9.12
C TYR A 135 0.10 21.87 9.87
N ASN A 136 -0.16 21.52 11.14
CA ASN A 136 -1.32 22.02 11.88
C ASN A 136 -2.64 21.73 11.12
N ASN A 137 -2.67 20.58 10.42
CA ASN A 137 -3.85 20.10 9.73
C ASN A 137 -4.86 19.52 10.74
N LYS A 138 -6.11 19.42 10.31
CA LYS A 138 -7.18 18.82 11.11
C LYS A 138 -7.85 17.68 10.32
N ARG A 139 -7.02 16.82 9.66
CA ARG A 139 -7.57 15.64 8.98
C ARG A 139 -8.30 14.80 10.01
N ASP A 140 -9.53 14.46 9.71
CA ASP A 140 -10.31 13.54 10.54
C ASP A 140 -9.79 12.11 10.36
N LEU A 141 -9.36 11.51 11.45
CA LEU A 141 -8.84 10.13 11.50
C LEU A 141 -9.79 9.20 12.26
N THR A 142 -11.00 9.65 12.55
CA THR A 142 -11.96 8.92 13.39
C THR A 142 -12.31 7.56 12.78
N ASN A 143 -12.63 7.52 11.49
CA ASN A 143 -12.99 6.27 10.83
C ASN A 143 -11.80 5.31 10.76
N LEU A 144 -10.60 5.78 10.37
CA LEU A 144 -9.40 4.93 10.36
C LEU A 144 -9.11 4.32 11.72
N LYS A 145 -9.16 5.13 12.80
CA LYS A 145 -8.98 4.65 14.17
C LYS A 145 -10.03 3.62 14.56
N LEU A 146 -11.30 3.87 14.22
CA LEU A 146 -12.41 2.98 14.51
C LEU A 146 -12.19 1.60 13.87
N GLN A 147 -11.80 1.54 12.60
CA GLN A 147 -11.59 0.27 11.90
C GLN A 147 -10.37 -0.49 12.45
N LEU A 148 -9.29 0.21 12.80
CA LEU A 148 -8.13 -0.41 13.45
C LEU A 148 -8.48 -0.93 14.85
N CYS A 149 -9.31 -0.23 15.62
CA CYS A 149 -9.85 -0.74 16.88
C CYS A 149 -10.73 -1.97 16.66
N LYS A 150 -11.66 -1.93 15.70
CA LYS A 150 -12.52 -3.06 15.33
C LYS A 150 -11.69 -4.29 14.94
N PHE A 151 -10.61 -4.12 14.19
CA PHE A 151 -9.69 -5.20 13.89
C PHE A 151 -9.03 -5.76 15.14
N LYS A 152 -8.53 -4.90 16.03
CA LYS A 152 -7.91 -5.30 17.28
C LYS A 152 -8.86 -6.08 18.17
N ASP A 153 -10.09 -5.58 18.35
CA ASP A 153 -11.11 -6.19 19.21
C ASP A 153 -11.58 -7.56 18.69
N ASN A 154 -11.49 -7.77 17.37
CA ASN A 154 -11.85 -9.04 16.74
C ASN A 154 -10.64 -9.93 16.42
N TYR A 155 -9.41 -9.57 16.83
CA TYR A 155 -8.20 -10.25 16.40
C TYR A 155 -8.20 -11.75 16.65
N GLU A 156 -8.55 -12.19 17.86
CA GLU A 156 -8.65 -13.62 18.23
C GLU A 156 -9.69 -14.35 17.37
N TYR A 157 -10.84 -13.71 17.13
CA TYR A 157 -11.86 -14.26 16.25
C TYR A 157 -11.39 -14.40 14.80
N LEU A 158 -10.64 -13.41 14.29
CA LEU A 158 -10.07 -13.45 12.94
C LEU A 158 -9.01 -14.56 12.76
N GLN A 159 -8.46 -15.10 13.87
CA GLN A 159 -7.56 -16.25 13.81
C GLN A 159 -8.30 -17.59 13.66
N SER A 160 -9.60 -17.65 13.89
CA SER A 160 -10.40 -18.89 13.86
C SER A 160 -10.55 -19.49 12.45
N ASP A 161 -10.32 -18.68 11.39
CA ASP A 161 -10.43 -19.08 9.97
C ASP A 161 -11.81 -19.64 9.57
N THR A 162 -12.84 -19.23 10.28
CA THR A 162 -14.24 -19.56 9.95
C THR A 162 -14.74 -18.68 8.80
N ASP A 163 -15.80 -19.11 8.12
CA ASP A 163 -16.42 -18.34 7.06
C ASP A 163 -16.83 -16.95 7.54
N ASP A 164 -17.47 -16.88 8.71
CA ASP A 164 -17.87 -15.59 9.32
C ASP A 164 -16.67 -14.70 9.65
N SER A 165 -15.55 -15.27 10.12
CA SER A 165 -14.34 -14.48 10.41
C SER A 165 -13.75 -13.84 9.14
N LYS A 166 -13.84 -14.53 8.01
CA LYS A 166 -13.43 -13.99 6.69
C LYS A 166 -14.32 -12.84 6.24
N LEU A 167 -15.63 -12.94 6.49
CA LEU A 167 -16.59 -11.87 6.19
C LEU A 167 -16.35 -10.65 7.08
N VAL A 168 -16.11 -10.85 8.38
CA VAL A 168 -15.74 -9.74 9.29
C VAL A 168 -14.47 -9.03 8.81
N LEU A 169 -13.45 -9.77 8.36
CA LEU A 169 -12.25 -9.17 7.79
C LEU A 169 -12.57 -8.38 6.52
N MET A 170 -13.44 -8.91 5.65
CA MET A 170 -13.85 -8.20 4.43
C MET A 170 -14.57 -6.89 4.75
N ASP A 171 -15.46 -6.88 5.73
CA ASP A 171 -16.14 -5.66 6.20
C ASP A 171 -15.15 -4.60 6.70
N ILE A 172 -14.16 -5.03 7.48
CA ILE A 172 -13.08 -4.12 7.93
C ILE A 172 -12.32 -3.54 6.73
N LEU A 173 -11.98 -4.36 5.73
CA LEU A 173 -11.28 -3.91 4.52
C LEU A 173 -12.11 -2.93 3.69
N ILE A 174 -13.43 -3.13 3.59
CA ILE A 174 -14.35 -2.19 2.91
C ILE A 174 -14.31 -0.82 3.59
N GLU A 175 -14.45 -0.80 4.90
CA GLU A 175 -14.47 0.45 5.65
C GLU A 175 -13.10 1.13 5.69
N LEU A 176 -12.00 0.37 5.68
CA LEU A 176 -10.64 0.90 5.54
C LEU A 176 -10.41 1.54 4.16
N ALA A 177 -10.98 0.99 3.09
CA ALA A 177 -10.93 1.63 1.77
C ALA A 177 -11.53 3.04 1.81
N LYS A 178 -12.70 3.19 2.42
CA LYS A 178 -13.36 4.50 2.63
C LYS A 178 -12.54 5.44 3.52
N ALA A 179 -11.94 4.89 4.59
CA ALA A 179 -11.14 5.66 5.54
C ALA A 179 -9.82 6.18 4.96
N THR A 180 -9.34 5.56 3.88
CA THR A 180 -8.06 5.90 3.25
C THR A 180 -8.21 6.55 1.88
N GLU A 181 -9.43 6.78 1.39
CA GLU A 181 -9.70 7.28 0.04
C GLU A 181 -9.07 8.66 -0.21
N ASP A 182 -9.07 9.54 0.79
CA ASP A 182 -8.52 10.90 0.71
C ASP A 182 -7.02 10.96 1.05
N MET A 183 -6.34 9.81 1.17
CA MET A 183 -4.90 9.77 1.42
C MET A 183 -4.14 9.82 0.09
N ASP A 184 -3.39 10.89 -0.13
CA ASP A 184 -2.59 11.05 -1.36
C ASP A 184 -1.52 9.96 -1.49
N SER A 185 -0.91 9.58 -0.37
CA SER A 185 0.05 8.47 -0.29
C SER A 185 -0.08 7.72 1.04
N ILE A 186 0.22 6.44 0.99
CA ILE A 186 0.37 5.57 2.16
C ILE A 186 1.79 5.00 2.07
N ASN A 187 2.70 5.50 2.91
CA ASN A 187 4.13 5.19 2.83
C ASN A 187 4.42 3.69 2.78
N VAL A 188 3.74 2.90 3.61
CA VAL A 188 3.94 1.45 3.64
C VAL A 188 3.64 0.79 2.30
N PHE A 189 2.71 1.33 1.50
CA PHE A 189 2.41 0.80 0.17
C PHE A 189 3.52 1.13 -0.81
N ASP A 190 4.03 2.35 -0.78
CA ASP A 190 5.11 2.79 -1.64
C ASP A 190 6.37 1.94 -1.42
N PHE A 191 6.72 1.71 -0.16
CA PHE A 191 7.84 0.83 0.20
C PHE A 191 7.55 -0.64 -0.14
N ALA A 192 6.34 -1.14 0.11
CA ALA A 192 5.94 -2.50 -0.24
C ALA A 192 5.99 -2.75 -1.76
N PHE A 193 5.57 -1.78 -2.57
CA PHE A 193 5.69 -1.88 -4.03
C PHE A 193 7.14 -1.93 -4.50
N CYS A 194 8.05 -1.16 -3.90
CA CYS A 194 9.47 -1.30 -4.17
C CYS A 194 10.00 -2.69 -3.77
N LEU A 195 9.66 -3.18 -2.57
CA LEU A 195 10.05 -4.51 -2.10
C LEU A 195 9.49 -5.63 -3.01
N LYS A 196 8.31 -5.42 -3.57
CA LYS A 196 7.66 -6.38 -4.49
C LYS A 196 8.47 -6.64 -5.75
N THR A 197 9.31 -5.70 -6.18
CA THR A 197 10.22 -5.89 -7.33
C THR A 197 11.30 -6.95 -7.07
N LYS A 198 11.59 -7.24 -5.81
CA LYS A 198 12.64 -8.18 -5.36
C LYS A 198 12.11 -9.41 -4.64
N SER A 199 10.78 -9.53 -4.48
CA SER A 199 10.20 -10.60 -3.70
C SER A 199 8.86 -11.07 -4.25
N ASN A 200 8.61 -12.36 -4.14
CA ASN A 200 7.31 -12.96 -4.42
C ASN A 200 6.39 -13.00 -3.19
N LEU A 201 6.81 -12.44 -2.07
CA LEU A 201 5.99 -12.38 -0.87
C LEU A 201 4.64 -11.70 -1.13
N PRO A 202 3.57 -12.10 -0.41
CA PRO A 202 2.27 -11.45 -0.48
C PRO A 202 2.36 -9.97 -0.12
N PHE A 203 1.54 -9.13 -0.74
CA PHE A 203 1.61 -7.67 -0.57
C PHE A 203 1.42 -7.22 0.88
N GLY A 204 0.45 -7.78 1.62
CA GLY A 204 0.25 -7.46 3.04
C GLY A 204 1.46 -7.82 3.91
N THR A 205 2.19 -8.89 3.58
CA THR A 205 3.46 -9.23 4.25
C THR A 205 4.52 -8.16 4.01
N LEU A 206 4.65 -7.67 2.78
CA LEU A 206 5.58 -6.59 2.43
C LEU A 206 5.18 -5.27 3.11
N CYS A 207 3.89 -4.97 3.18
CA CYS A 207 3.39 -3.79 3.91
C CYS A 207 3.71 -3.88 5.41
N LEU A 208 3.50 -5.02 6.05
CA LEU A 208 3.83 -5.19 7.47
C LEU A 208 5.33 -5.11 7.72
N LEU A 209 6.16 -5.65 6.83
CA LEU A 209 7.62 -5.49 6.91
C LEU A 209 8.01 -4.02 6.78
N ALA A 210 7.49 -3.32 5.77
CA ALA A 210 7.73 -1.90 5.56
C ALA A 210 7.31 -1.07 6.79
N SER A 211 6.14 -1.35 7.39
CA SER A 211 5.68 -0.61 8.57
C SER A 211 6.59 -0.79 9.79
N LYS A 212 7.13 -1.98 10.01
CA LYS A 212 8.10 -2.24 11.10
C LYS A 212 9.42 -1.50 10.87
N ILE A 213 9.91 -1.49 9.63
CA ILE A 213 11.15 -0.77 9.27
C ILE A 213 10.93 0.73 9.46
N LEU A 214 9.82 1.27 8.92
CA LEU A 214 9.49 2.69 9.05
C LEU A 214 9.30 3.11 10.51
N ALA A 215 8.62 2.31 11.33
CA ALA A 215 8.45 2.59 12.75
C ALA A 215 9.80 2.76 13.48
N ASN A 216 10.74 1.85 13.20
CA ASN A 216 12.12 1.95 13.76
C ASN A 216 12.84 3.21 13.28
N LEU A 217 12.74 3.55 11.98
CA LEU A 217 13.36 4.76 11.44
C LEU A 217 12.74 6.03 12.01
N TYR A 218 11.43 6.06 12.21
CA TYR A 218 10.73 7.19 12.85
C TYR A 218 11.25 7.41 14.26
N LYS A 219 11.36 6.34 15.04
CA LYS A 219 11.89 6.40 16.40
C LYS A 219 13.33 6.94 16.41
N GLN A 220 14.22 6.34 15.63
CA GLN A 220 15.62 6.80 15.51
C GLN A 220 15.69 8.28 15.12
N THR A 221 14.84 8.73 14.21
CA THR A 221 14.77 10.12 13.77
C THR A 221 14.46 11.06 14.93
N PHE A 222 13.45 10.73 15.73
CA PHE A 222 13.02 11.59 16.83
C PHE A 222 13.86 11.41 18.09
N GLU A 223 14.70 10.39 18.21
CA GLU A 223 15.72 10.24 19.26
C GLU A 223 16.95 11.12 19.03
N ILE A 224 17.22 11.56 17.80
CA ILE A 224 18.30 12.51 17.50
C ILE A 224 18.12 13.77 18.35
N LYS A 225 19.13 14.13 19.15
CA LYS A 225 19.04 15.23 20.13
C LYS A 225 18.57 16.55 19.51
N ASN A 226 19.15 16.91 18.36
CA ASN A 226 18.76 18.08 17.57
C ASN A 226 19.00 17.80 16.08
N ILE A 227 18.04 18.12 15.24
CA ILE A 227 18.18 18.08 13.79
C ILE A 227 18.57 19.48 13.33
N TYR A 228 19.76 19.63 12.76
CA TYR A 228 20.32 20.93 12.36
C TYR A 228 20.51 21.09 10.87
N LYS A 229 20.68 20.00 10.14
CA LYS A 229 21.02 20.05 8.72
C LYS A 229 20.54 18.80 8.00
N PHE A 230 19.97 19.01 6.81
CA PHE A 230 19.75 17.95 5.81
C PHE A 230 21.00 17.81 4.94
N SER A 231 21.32 16.60 4.54
CA SER A 231 22.37 16.33 3.56
C SER A 231 21.75 16.06 2.19
N LEU A 232 22.46 16.46 1.15
CA LEU A 232 22.10 16.02 -0.19
C LEU A 232 22.29 14.52 -0.32
N PRO A 233 21.41 13.83 -1.06
CA PRO A 233 21.58 12.41 -1.32
C PRO A 233 22.88 12.14 -2.08
N ASN A 234 23.47 10.98 -1.84
CA ASN A 234 24.61 10.51 -2.63
C ASN A 234 24.09 9.97 -3.97
N PHE A 235 24.26 10.76 -5.03
CA PHE A 235 23.76 10.43 -6.36
C PHE A 235 24.38 9.17 -6.97
N ASP A 236 25.65 8.87 -6.65
CA ASP A 236 26.31 7.65 -7.14
C ASP A 236 25.68 6.40 -6.52
N VAL A 237 25.37 6.43 -5.22
CA VAL A 237 24.66 5.35 -4.52
C VAL A 237 23.25 5.19 -5.08
N ILE A 238 22.54 6.29 -5.36
CA ILE A 238 21.21 6.24 -5.98
C ILE A 238 21.29 5.56 -7.35
N ASP A 239 22.21 5.97 -8.21
CA ASP A 239 22.36 5.41 -9.55
C ASP A 239 22.72 3.90 -9.51
N GLN A 240 23.56 3.49 -8.57
CA GLN A 240 23.87 2.08 -8.33
C GLN A 240 22.64 1.29 -7.88
N ASN A 241 21.88 1.83 -6.93
CA ASN A 241 20.68 1.19 -6.41
C ASN A 241 19.57 1.08 -7.47
N LEU A 242 19.31 2.14 -8.24
CA LEU A 242 18.38 2.12 -9.38
C LEU A 242 18.73 1.01 -10.37
N SER A 243 20.02 0.93 -10.73
CA SER A 243 20.53 -0.09 -11.66
C SER A 243 20.34 -1.50 -11.09
N SER A 244 20.63 -1.73 -9.79
CA SER A 244 20.49 -3.02 -9.16
C SER A 244 19.02 -3.46 -9.02
N LEU A 245 18.10 -2.52 -8.90
CA LEU A 245 16.66 -2.75 -8.85
C LEU A 245 16.00 -2.78 -10.24
N ASN A 246 16.77 -2.53 -11.31
CA ASN A 246 16.28 -2.38 -12.68
C ASN A 246 15.18 -1.32 -12.80
N ILE A 247 15.30 -0.21 -12.05
CA ILE A 247 14.39 0.92 -12.10
C ILE A 247 14.95 2.00 -13.03
N ASN A 248 14.11 2.51 -13.94
CA ASN A 248 14.51 3.54 -14.88
C ASN A 248 14.77 4.87 -14.14
N LYS A 249 15.91 5.51 -14.39
CA LYS A 249 16.26 6.82 -13.81
C LYS A 249 15.22 7.92 -14.05
N LYS A 250 14.43 7.82 -15.13
CA LYS A 250 13.33 8.74 -15.43
C LYS A 250 12.17 8.66 -14.42
N SER A 251 12.10 7.58 -13.64
CA SER A 251 11.09 7.41 -12.59
C SER A 251 11.45 8.16 -11.29
N VAL A 252 12.64 8.76 -11.19
CA VAL A 252 13.11 9.47 -9.99
C VAL A 252 12.64 10.91 -9.96
N ASN A 253 12.08 11.33 -8.81
CA ASN A 253 11.66 12.71 -8.56
C ASN A 253 12.31 13.26 -7.30
N PHE A 254 13.18 14.25 -7.43
CA PHE A 254 13.85 14.94 -6.32
C PHE A 254 13.08 16.16 -5.78
N THR A 255 11.97 16.54 -6.42
CA THR A 255 11.21 17.74 -6.04
C THR A 255 10.73 17.74 -4.59
N PRO A 256 10.19 16.61 -4.05
CA PRO A 256 9.74 16.56 -2.66
C PRO A 256 10.85 16.82 -1.65
N LEU A 257 12.09 16.38 -1.93
CA LEU A 257 13.24 16.62 -1.05
C LEU A 257 13.64 18.09 -0.98
N LYS A 258 13.50 18.83 -2.08
CA LYS A 258 13.90 20.24 -2.11
C LYS A 258 13.16 21.11 -1.12
N SER A 259 11.88 20.81 -0.85
CA SER A 259 11.08 21.56 0.12
C SER A 259 11.54 21.36 1.57
N MET A 260 12.33 20.32 1.86
CA MET A 260 12.85 20.02 3.19
C MET A 260 14.08 20.84 3.56
N PHE A 261 14.71 21.55 2.62
CA PHE A 261 15.92 22.35 2.91
C PHE A 261 15.62 23.73 3.51
N ASP A 262 14.37 24.02 3.86
CA ASP A 262 14.01 25.26 4.56
C ASP A 262 14.36 25.16 6.06
N ASN A 263 15.07 26.16 6.58
CA ASN A 263 15.43 26.24 7.98
C ASN A 263 14.23 26.27 8.93
N SER A 264 13.05 26.67 8.48
CA SER A 264 11.80 26.64 9.28
C SER A 264 11.40 25.21 9.63
N VAL A 265 11.69 24.24 8.78
CA VAL A 265 11.35 22.81 8.94
C VAL A 265 12.02 22.24 10.19
N TYR A 266 13.32 22.52 10.42
CA TYR A 266 14.04 22.02 11.60
C TYR A 266 13.44 22.52 12.92
N LYS A 267 13.11 23.81 12.96
CA LYS A 267 12.54 24.42 14.17
C LYS A 267 11.20 23.77 14.50
N LYS A 268 10.40 23.52 13.47
CA LYS A 268 9.08 22.91 13.59
C LYS A 268 9.16 21.47 14.07
N ILE A 269 10.05 20.65 13.45
CA ILE A 269 10.28 19.27 13.85
C ILE A 269 10.75 19.18 15.29
N ASN A 270 11.76 19.98 15.69
CA ASN A 270 12.25 19.99 17.06
C ASN A 270 11.18 20.42 18.07
N ALA A 271 10.24 21.29 17.70
CA ALA A 271 9.13 21.70 18.55
C ALA A 271 8.11 20.58 18.83
N ILE A 272 7.85 19.69 17.87
CA ILE A 272 6.88 18.60 18.01
C ILE A 272 7.51 17.25 18.38
N LYS A 273 8.81 17.21 18.56
CA LYS A 273 9.60 15.99 18.71
C LYS A 273 9.10 15.05 19.81
N ASN A 274 8.81 15.57 21.01
CA ASN A 274 8.34 14.76 22.13
C ASN A 274 6.95 14.14 21.85
N GLN A 275 6.08 14.86 21.14
CA GLN A 275 4.79 14.34 20.71
C GLN A 275 4.98 13.22 19.68
N CYS A 276 5.94 13.38 18.76
CA CYS A 276 6.26 12.35 17.78
C CYS A 276 6.86 11.11 18.42
N LEU A 277 7.72 11.23 19.45
CA LEU A 277 8.23 10.08 20.21
C LEU A 277 7.11 9.28 20.86
N ALA A 278 6.15 9.94 21.50
CA ALA A 278 4.99 9.25 22.08
C ALA A 278 4.15 8.52 21.00
N LEU A 279 4.03 9.10 19.81
CA LEU A 279 3.36 8.43 18.67
C LEU A 279 4.17 7.22 18.18
N CYS A 280 5.51 7.29 18.16
CA CYS A 280 6.38 6.17 17.79
C CYS A 280 6.23 5.00 18.78
N GLU A 281 6.22 5.27 20.08
CA GLU A 281 6.01 4.25 21.11
C GLU A 281 4.65 3.57 20.95
N ASN A 282 3.60 4.35 20.66
CA ASN A 282 2.28 3.80 20.39
C ASN A 282 2.29 2.91 19.13
N LEU A 283 2.92 3.35 18.03
CA LEU A 283 3.03 2.58 16.80
C LEU A 283 3.76 1.24 17.04
N GLU A 284 4.91 1.26 17.72
CA GLU A 284 5.66 0.04 18.07
C GLU A 284 4.81 -0.92 18.91
N ASN A 285 4.11 -0.41 19.92
CA ASN A 285 3.21 -1.20 20.75
C ASN A 285 2.08 -1.83 19.93
N GLN A 286 1.47 -1.09 19.01
CA GLN A 286 0.42 -1.63 18.15
C GLN A 286 0.96 -2.72 17.21
N LEU A 287 2.14 -2.54 16.61
CA LEU A 287 2.74 -3.53 15.71
C LEU A 287 3.24 -4.79 16.44
N SER A 288 3.62 -4.69 17.72
CA SER A 288 4.12 -5.81 18.53
C SER A 288 3.03 -6.64 19.21
N ASN A 289 1.82 -6.08 19.39
CA ASN A 289 0.72 -6.75 20.09
C ASN A 289 0.11 -7.92 19.30
N PHE A 290 0.50 -8.12 18.04
CA PHE A 290 -0.10 -9.11 17.16
C PHE A 290 0.93 -10.15 16.71
N SER A 291 0.59 -11.43 16.92
CA SER A 291 1.43 -12.56 16.48
C SER A 291 0.86 -13.17 15.21
N LEU A 292 1.25 -12.65 14.05
CA LEU A 292 0.91 -13.27 12.77
C LEU A 292 2.03 -14.20 12.30
N PRO A 293 1.69 -15.29 11.59
CA PRO A 293 2.69 -16.21 11.04
C PRO A 293 3.75 -15.45 10.22
N ALA A 294 5.01 -15.73 10.51
CA ALA A 294 6.11 -15.20 9.72
C ALA A 294 6.18 -15.96 8.39
N ASP A 295 6.23 -15.22 7.29
CA ASP A 295 6.63 -15.80 6.02
C ASP A 295 8.17 -15.95 6.02
N LYS A 296 8.67 -17.07 5.47
CA LYS A 296 10.10 -17.18 5.22
C LYS A 296 10.48 -16.14 4.17
N SER A 297 11.18 -15.11 4.60
CA SER A 297 11.61 -14.03 3.72
C SER A 297 12.82 -14.49 2.90
N GLU A 298 12.71 -14.39 1.59
CA GLU A 298 13.86 -14.51 0.67
C GLU A 298 14.56 -13.15 0.48
N LEU A 299 14.02 -12.07 1.11
CA LEU A 299 14.60 -10.75 1.02
C LEU A 299 15.93 -10.68 1.76
N GLN A 300 16.98 -10.30 1.04
CA GLN A 300 18.27 -9.99 1.62
C GLN A 300 18.23 -8.60 2.27
N LEU A 301 18.97 -8.41 3.36
CA LEU A 301 19.05 -7.13 4.03
C LEU A 301 19.53 -6.02 3.07
N ASP A 302 20.49 -6.33 2.22
CA ASP A 302 21.02 -5.42 1.21
C ASP A 302 19.94 -4.93 0.22
N ASP A 303 19.04 -5.81 -0.22
CA ASP A 303 17.92 -5.41 -1.09
C ASP A 303 16.92 -4.52 -0.36
N VAL A 304 16.65 -4.79 0.92
CA VAL A 304 15.79 -3.92 1.74
C VAL A 304 16.42 -2.53 1.85
N CYS A 305 17.71 -2.44 2.12
CA CYS A 305 18.44 -1.18 2.22
C CYS A 305 18.39 -0.38 0.90
N LYS A 306 18.62 -1.04 -0.23
CA LYS A 306 18.51 -0.40 -1.56
C LYS A 306 17.10 0.15 -1.81
N VAL A 307 16.07 -0.63 -1.47
CA VAL A 307 14.68 -0.22 -1.60
C VAL A 307 14.39 0.99 -0.72
N MET A 308 14.84 0.99 0.53
CA MET A 308 14.64 2.11 1.45
C MET A 308 15.26 3.41 0.92
N ASN A 309 16.41 3.32 0.23
CA ASN A 309 17.07 4.47 -0.39
C ASN A 309 16.37 4.99 -1.65
N ILE A 310 15.60 4.16 -2.35
CA ILE A 310 15.00 4.50 -3.65
C ILE A 310 13.52 4.83 -3.55
N ALA A 311 12.77 4.17 -2.66
CA ALA A 311 11.32 4.35 -2.56
C ALA A 311 10.89 5.83 -2.42
N PRO A 312 11.54 6.66 -1.57
CA PRO A 312 11.17 8.08 -1.44
C PRO A 312 11.39 8.91 -2.70
N LEU A 313 12.22 8.43 -3.63
CA LEU A 313 12.55 9.11 -4.88
C LEU A 313 11.64 8.70 -6.04
N VAL A 314 11.09 7.49 -5.99
CA VAL A 314 10.23 6.92 -7.03
C VAL A 314 8.76 7.22 -6.74
N TYR A 315 8.38 7.21 -5.47
CA TYR A 315 7.02 7.44 -5.02
C TYR A 315 6.88 8.76 -4.27
N SER A 316 5.68 9.33 -4.29
CA SER A 316 5.38 10.57 -3.56
C SER A 316 5.18 10.30 -2.08
N CYS A 317 6.26 9.95 -1.37
CA CYS A 317 6.23 9.70 0.05
C CYS A 317 5.84 10.94 0.87
N SER A 318 5.38 10.71 2.11
CA SER A 318 5.02 11.78 3.03
C SER A 318 6.21 12.67 3.40
N PRO A 319 5.97 13.88 3.88
CA PRO A 319 7.02 14.78 4.37
C PRO A 319 7.92 14.15 5.43
N LEU A 320 7.38 13.28 6.27
CA LEU A 320 8.15 12.58 7.30
C LEU A 320 9.22 11.67 6.67
N VAL A 321 8.85 10.88 5.66
CA VAL A 321 9.80 10.00 4.95
C VAL A 321 10.85 10.81 4.21
N ASN A 322 10.45 11.91 3.56
CA ASN A 322 11.38 12.81 2.90
C ASN A 322 12.37 13.46 3.90
N MET A 323 11.90 13.78 5.11
CA MET A 323 12.76 14.26 6.19
C MET A 323 13.78 13.23 6.63
N ILE A 324 13.37 11.98 6.86
CA ILE A 324 14.25 10.87 7.25
C ILE A 324 15.34 10.68 6.19
N TYR A 325 14.95 10.75 4.93
CA TYR A 325 15.89 10.70 3.82
C TYR A 325 16.90 11.87 3.87
N GLY A 326 16.41 13.10 4.09
CA GLY A 326 17.22 14.31 4.13
C GLY A 326 18.21 14.35 5.31
N ILE A 327 17.92 13.72 6.44
CA ILE A 327 18.87 13.59 7.57
C ILE A 327 19.85 12.42 7.40
N GLY A 328 19.75 11.67 6.32
CA GLY A 328 20.70 10.61 5.96
C GLY A 328 20.49 9.27 6.67
N LEU A 329 19.41 9.09 7.44
CA LEU A 329 19.15 7.83 8.13
C LEU A 329 18.87 6.66 7.18
N LEU A 330 18.39 6.93 5.98
CA LEU A 330 18.22 5.91 4.93
C LEU A 330 19.53 5.55 4.21
N ASN A 331 20.63 6.31 4.44
CA ASN A 331 21.94 6.04 3.86
C ASN A 331 22.83 5.17 4.78
N ILE A 332 22.30 4.65 5.89
CA ILE A 332 23.05 3.88 6.89
C ILE A 332 23.14 2.39 6.52
N CYS A 333 22.43 1.99 5.46
CA CYS A 333 22.50 0.63 4.95
C CYS A 333 23.58 0.46 3.89
#